data_3d18b40595e4bfc731e8e5e91ee313c5
#
_entry.id   3d18b40595e4bfc731e8e5e91ee313c5
#
_cell.length_a   1.000
_cell.length_b   1.000
_cell.length_c   1.000
_cell.angle_alpha   90.00
_cell.angle_beta   90.00
_cell.angle_gamma   90.00
#
_symmetry.space_group_name_H-M   'P 1'
#
loop_
_entity.id
_entity.type
_entity.pdbx_description
1 polymer ?
#
loop_
_entity_poly.entity_id
_entity_poly.type
_entity_poly.pdbx_seq_one_letter_code
_entity_poly.pdbx_strand_id
1 'polypeptide(L)'
;MKIAVGNSRMDKRWKNRDISWVDLCARVGSTIRTTETVEEYRKLKKGAQDNIKDVGGFVGGQLREGRRKNGMVLCRSMLTLDMDYGKPGVWDEIDLLHDFQCCVYSTHKHTPEHPRLRMIIPLVRDITEEEYPAVARMVAKEIGIDLFDDTTYEACRLMYWPSTLSLIHISEPTRLALIS
;
A
#
# COMPACT_ATOMS: atom_id res chain seq x y z
N MET A 1 2.38 -7.43 14.84
CA MET A 1 3.23 -6.98 13.73
C MET A 1 3.72 -5.56 13.99
N LYS A 2 4.80 -5.17 13.36
CA LYS A 2 5.44 -3.87 13.54
C LYS A 2 5.18 -2.96 12.34
N ILE A 3 4.85 -1.69 12.58
CA ILE A 3 4.71 -0.66 11.56
C ILE A 3 5.35 0.65 12.02
N ALA A 4 5.74 1.49 11.07
CA ALA A 4 6.07 2.89 11.32
C ALA A 4 5.02 3.78 10.63
N VAL A 5 4.43 4.72 11.36
CA VAL A 5 3.31 5.55 10.90
C VAL A 5 3.74 7.01 10.80
N GLY A 6 3.37 7.66 9.71
CA GLY A 6 3.54 9.10 9.47
C GLY A 6 2.22 9.76 9.05
N ASN A 7 2.08 11.05 9.38
CA ASN A 7 0.89 11.83 9.00
C ASN A 7 1.02 12.41 7.58
N SER A 8 2.22 12.43 7.03
CA SER A 8 2.53 12.89 5.67
C SER A 8 3.79 12.19 5.16
N ARG A 9 3.90 12.05 3.83
CA ARG A 9 5.12 11.62 3.16
C ARG A 9 6.33 12.50 3.48
N MET A 10 6.10 13.73 3.90
CA MET A 10 7.11 14.73 4.21
C MET A 10 7.56 14.67 5.68
N ASP A 11 6.96 13.80 6.49
CA ASP A 11 7.33 13.67 7.90
C ASP A 11 8.80 13.26 8.04
N LYS A 12 9.51 13.99 8.89
CA LYS A 12 10.91 13.73 9.21
C LYS A 12 11.07 12.68 10.31
N ARG A 13 10.00 12.43 11.08
CA ARG A 13 9.98 11.47 12.19
C ARG A 13 8.70 10.66 12.18
N TRP A 14 8.83 9.40 11.82
CA TRP A 14 7.79 8.38 11.81
C TRP A 14 7.72 7.70 13.16
N LYS A 15 6.54 7.30 13.59
CA LYS A 15 6.31 6.66 14.89
C LYS A 15 6.21 5.15 14.73
N ASN A 16 7.18 4.41 15.29
CA ASN A 16 7.09 2.96 15.39
C ASN A 16 5.95 2.55 16.33
N ARG A 17 5.17 1.55 15.92
CA ARG A 17 4.05 1.00 16.67
C ARG A 17 3.92 -0.49 16.41
N ASP A 18 3.32 -1.20 17.37
CA ASP A 18 2.77 -2.52 17.16
C ASP A 18 1.31 -2.41 16.71
N ILE A 19 0.88 -3.34 15.86
CA ILE A 19 -0.49 -3.42 15.35
C ILE A 19 -0.88 -4.88 15.17
N SER A 20 -2.12 -5.24 15.48
CA SER A 20 -2.66 -6.54 15.13
C SER A 20 -2.99 -6.60 13.63
N TRP A 21 -3.09 -7.81 13.07
CA TRP A 21 -3.54 -7.99 11.68
C TRP A 21 -4.95 -7.44 11.48
N VAL A 22 -5.83 -7.73 12.42
CA VAL A 22 -7.23 -7.28 12.40
C VAL A 22 -7.33 -5.75 12.39
N ASP A 23 -6.56 -5.08 13.26
CA ASP A 23 -6.57 -3.61 13.33
C ASP A 23 -5.98 -2.97 12.07
N LEU A 24 -4.93 -3.58 11.49
CA LEU A 24 -4.38 -3.10 10.23
C LEU A 24 -5.40 -3.23 9.10
N CYS A 25 -6.05 -4.39 8.97
CA CYS A 25 -7.11 -4.62 7.98
C CYS A 25 -8.28 -3.65 8.18
N ALA A 26 -8.73 -3.45 9.42
CA ALA A 26 -9.79 -2.47 9.74
C ALA A 26 -9.35 -1.04 9.35
N ARG A 27 -8.10 -0.68 9.62
CA ARG A 27 -7.56 0.65 9.26
C ARG A 27 -7.50 0.88 7.75
N VAL A 28 -7.07 -0.12 6.97
CA VAL A 28 -7.04 -0.01 5.49
C VAL A 28 -8.42 -0.23 4.86
N GLY A 29 -9.39 -0.77 5.59
CA GLY A 29 -10.80 -0.81 5.20
C GLY A 29 -11.50 0.54 5.32
N SER A 30 -10.92 1.50 6.04
CA SER A 30 -11.47 2.84 6.24
C SER A 30 -10.87 3.84 5.25
N THR A 31 -11.60 4.16 4.19
CA THR A 31 -11.16 5.04 3.11
C THR A 31 -11.43 6.51 3.45
N ILE A 32 -10.42 7.35 3.29
CA ILE A 32 -10.55 8.81 3.42
C ILE A 32 -10.99 9.38 2.08
N ARG A 33 -12.09 10.14 2.09
CA ARG A 33 -12.57 10.85 0.89
C ARG A 33 -11.98 12.24 0.85
N THR A 34 -11.40 12.61 -0.29
CA THR A 34 -10.96 13.98 -0.57
C THR A 34 -12.08 14.78 -1.22
N THR A 35 -11.91 16.08 -1.31
CA THR A 35 -13.00 16.99 -1.78
C THR A 35 -13.04 17.16 -3.29
N GLU A 36 -11.95 16.82 -3.97
CA GLU A 36 -11.78 17.04 -5.40
C GLU A 36 -12.57 16.01 -6.22
N THR A 37 -13.15 16.45 -7.32
CA THR A 37 -13.72 15.57 -8.34
C THR A 37 -12.60 14.92 -9.18
N VAL A 38 -12.94 13.85 -9.91
CA VAL A 38 -12.01 13.20 -10.84
C VAL A 38 -11.47 14.17 -11.89
N GLU A 39 -12.32 15.04 -12.41
CA GLU A 39 -11.92 16.01 -13.44
C GLU A 39 -10.99 17.08 -12.88
N GLU A 40 -11.30 17.63 -11.72
CA GLU A 40 -10.43 18.59 -11.04
C GLU A 40 -9.07 17.98 -10.74
N TYR A 41 -9.05 16.79 -10.15
CA TYR A 41 -7.81 16.09 -9.84
C TYR A 41 -6.94 15.83 -11.07
N ARG A 42 -7.54 15.41 -12.20
CA ARG A 42 -6.81 15.14 -13.46
C ARG A 42 -6.14 16.39 -14.05
N LYS A 43 -6.73 17.57 -13.85
CA LYS A 43 -6.20 18.86 -14.32
C LYS A 43 -5.03 19.38 -13.48
N LEU A 44 -4.83 18.84 -12.28
CA LEU A 44 -3.77 19.28 -11.37
C LEU A 44 -2.38 18.81 -11.83
N LYS A 45 -1.38 19.65 -11.55
CA LYS A 45 0.02 19.23 -11.67
C LYS A 45 0.34 18.09 -10.69
N LYS A 46 1.29 17.22 -11.06
CA LYS A 46 1.67 16.04 -10.26
C LYS A 46 1.93 16.35 -8.78
N GLY A 47 2.62 17.44 -8.46
CA GLY A 47 2.89 17.82 -7.06
C GLY A 47 1.63 18.11 -6.25
N ALA A 48 0.61 18.75 -6.85
CA ALA A 48 -0.69 19.00 -6.22
C ALA A 48 -1.47 17.68 -6.04
N GLN A 49 -1.49 16.81 -7.06
CA GLN A 49 -2.06 15.47 -6.95
C GLN A 49 -1.40 14.66 -5.83
N ASP A 50 -0.07 14.76 -5.69
CA ASP A 50 0.67 14.05 -4.64
C ASP A 50 0.35 14.58 -3.23
N ASN A 51 0.04 15.86 -3.09
CA ASN A 51 -0.39 16.43 -1.81
C ASN A 51 -1.81 16.01 -1.42
N ILE A 52 -2.73 15.92 -2.38
CA ILE A 52 -4.12 15.49 -2.13
C ILE A 52 -4.18 14.03 -1.64
N LYS A 53 -3.44 13.12 -2.27
CA LYS A 53 -3.40 11.72 -1.84
C LYS A 53 -2.58 11.48 -0.57
N ASP A 54 -1.86 12.50 -0.07
CA ASP A 54 -1.03 12.39 1.13
C ASP A 54 -1.87 12.54 2.40
N VAL A 55 -2.64 11.53 2.67
CA VAL A 55 -3.46 11.40 3.89
C VAL A 55 -2.70 10.68 5.02
N GLY A 56 -1.36 10.72 4.96
CA GLY A 56 -0.49 9.94 5.81
C GLY A 56 -0.35 8.49 5.31
N GLY A 57 0.39 7.67 6.06
CA GLY A 57 0.64 6.30 5.66
C GLY A 57 1.53 5.54 6.64
N PHE A 58 2.02 4.40 6.18
CA PHE A 58 2.87 3.53 7.00
C PHE A 58 3.99 2.88 6.18
N VAL A 59 4.98 2.39 6.89
CA VAL A 59 5.97 1.42 6.42
C VAL A 59 5.70 0.12 7.17
N GLY A 60 5.66 -1.01 6.49
CA GLY A 60 5.35 -2.33 7.06
C GLY A 60 6.46 -2.90 7.93
N GLY A 61 7.04 -2.11 8.82
CA GLY A 61 8.14 -2.46 9.71
C GLY A 61 8.54 -1.29 10.61
N GLN A 62 9.68 -1.39 11.27
CA GLN A 62 10.20 -0.34 12.16
C GLN A 62 11.35 0.44 11.54
N LEU A 63 11.45 1.70 11.89
CA LEU A 63 12.47 2.63 11.40
C LEU A 63 13.39 3.07 12.56
N ARG A 64 14.69 3.09 12.29
CA ARG A 64 15.68 3.66 13.22
C ARG A 64 15.47 5.16 13.32
N GLU A 65 15.36 5.68 14.53
CA GLU A 65 15.12 7.10 14.82
C GLU A 65 13.89 7.70 14.11
N GLY A 66 12.97 6.84 13.66
CA GLY A 66 11.80 7.26 12.88
C GLY A 66 12.15 7.82 11.50
N ARG A 67 13.30 7.51 10.94
CA ARG A 67 13.73 8.03 9.63
C ARG A 67 13.37 7.08 8.50
N ARG A 68 12.48 7.49 7.63
CA ARG A 68 12.06 6.74 6.45
C ARG A 68 13.02 6.96 5.28
N LYS A 69 14.11 6.18 5.24
CA LYS A 69 15.08 6.13 4.15
C LYS A 69 15.84 4.80 4.17
N ASN A 70 16.52 4.47 3.08
CA ASN A 70 17.40 3.31 2.98
C ASN A 70 18.50 3.36 4.05
N GLY A 71 18.85 2.21 4.62
CA GLY A 71 19.80 2.07 5.74
C GLY A 71 19.20 2.40 7.11
N MET A 72 17.90 2.72 7.18
CA MET A 72 17.23 3.07 8.44
C MET A 72 16.02 2.17 8.75
N VAL A 73 15.81 1.09 8.02
CA VAL A 73 14.78 0.10 8.33
C VAL A 73 15.36 -0.93 9.29
N LEU A 74 14.77 -1.05 10.46
CA LEU A 74 15.20 -2.02 11.48
C LEU A 74 14.70 -3.43 11.18
N CYS A 75 13.47 -3.53 10.69
CA CYS A 75 12.85 -4.77 10.27
C CYS A 75 11.62 -4.52 9.41
N ARG A 76 11.16 -5.56 8.70
CA ARG A 76 9.88 -5.62 8.01
C ARG A 76 9.06 -6.80 8.57
N SER A 77 7.84 -6.53 9.01
CA SER A 77 6.88 -7.55 9.51
C SER A 77 5.87 -7.97 8.46
N MET A 78 5.86 -7.31 7.30
CA MET A 78 4.96 -7.60 6.19
C MET A 78 5.58 -7.16 4.87
N LEU A 79 5.20 -7.82 3.79
CA LEU A 79 5.38 -7.29 2.46
C LEU A 79 4.30 -6.24 2.17
N THR A 80 4.68 -5.21 1.45
CA THR A 80 3.77 -4.17 0.97
C THR A 80 4.07 -3.92 -0.50
N LEU A 81 3.17 -4.34 -1.37
CA LEU A 81 3.37 -4.31 -2.82
C LEU A 81 2.40 -3.30 -3.47
N ASP A 82 2.91 -2.42 -4.30
CA ASP A 82 2.14 -1.37 -5.00
C ASP A 82 1.91 -1.82 -6.45
N MET A 83 0.70 -2.29 -6.74
CA MET A 83 0.29 -2.79 -8.06
C MET A 83 -0.25 -1.62 -8.89
N ASP A 84 0.62 -0.99 -9.65
CA ASP A 84 0.27 0.18 -10.48
C ASP A 84 -0.14 -0.20 -11.91
N TYR A 85 0.09 -1.44 -12.33
CA TYR A 85 -0.12 -1.93 -13.71
C TYR A 85 -1.14 -3.08 -13.77
N GLY A 86 -2.10 -3.12 -12.84
CA GLY A 86 -3.16 -4.11 -12.82
C GLY A 86 -4.07 -4.03 -14.06
N LYS A 87 -4.61 -5.18 -14.45
CA LYS A 87 -5.62 -5.29 -15.51
C LYS A 87 -6.99 -5.55 -14.89
N PRO A 88 -8.11 -5.25 -15.59
CA PRO A 88 -9.43 -5.67 -15.12
C PRO A 88 -9.46 -7.16 -14.80
N GLY A 89 -10.03 -7.54 -13.66
CA GLY A 89 -10.07 -8.93 -13.19
C GLY A 89 -8.81 -9.40 -12.43
N VAL A 90 -7.74 -8.60 -12.35
CA VAL A 90 -6.47 -9.01 -11.70
C VAL A 90 -6.67 -9.49 -10.26
N TRP A 91 -7.63 -8.93 -9.54
CA TRP A 91 -7.91 -9.37 -8.18
C TRP A 91 -8.49 -10.78 -8.14
N ASP A 92 -9.46 -11.07 -9.00
CA ASP A 92 -10.11 -12.38 -9.06
C ASP A 92 -9.10 -13.47 -9.46
N GLU A 93 -8.13 -13.15 -10.32
CA GLU A 93 -7.01 -14.04 -10.67
C GLU A 93 -6.11 -14.31 -9.47
N ILE A 94 -5.73 -13.28 -8.72
CA ILE A 94 -4.90 -13.43 -7.53
C ILE A 94 -5.61 -14.24 -6.45
N ASP A 95 -6.89 -13.94 -6.18
CA ASP A 95 -7.71 -14.65 -5.19
C ASP A 95 -7.88 -16.15 -5.54
N LEU A 96 -8.00 -16.47 -6.83
CA LEU A 96 -8.14 -17.84 -7.30
C LEU A 96 -6.83 -18.65 -7.26
N LEU A 97 -5.69 -17.99 -7.53
CA LEU A 97 -4.43 -18.69 -7.76
C LEU A 97 -3.52 -18.78 -6.54
N HIS A 98 -3.76 -17.96 -5.51
CA HIS A 98 -2.86 -17.86 -4.37
C HIS A 98 -3.58 -18.04 -3.03
N ASP A 99 -3.07 -18.98 -2.24
CA ASP A 99 -3.58 -19.34 -0.91
C ASP A 99 -2.63 -18.81 0.20
N PHE A 100 -2.50 -17.49 0.28
CA PHE A 100 -1.78 -16.83 1.36
C PHE A 100 -2.60 -15.70 1.97
N GLN A 101 -2.46 -15.51 3.26
CA GLN A 101 -3.14 -14.42 3.95
C GLN A 101 -2.67 -13.07 3.40
N CYS A 102 -3.61 -12.26 2.89
CA CYS A 102 -3.31 -10.90 2.44
C CYS A 102 -4.47 -9.94 2.68
N CYS A 103 -4.17 -8.66 2.61
CA CYS A 103 -5.15 -7.58 2.58
C CYS A 103 -4.86 -6.69 1.38
N VAL A 104 -5.88 -6.41 0.58
CA VAL A 104 -5.75 -5.59 -0.62
C VAL A 104 -6.70 -4.40 -0.56
N TYR A 105 -6.22 -3.24 -0.97
CA TYR A 105 -7.03 -2.03 -1.08
C TYR A 105 -6.65 -1.20 -2.31
N SER A 106 -7.61 -0.43 -2.81
CA SER A 106 -7.41 0.44 -3.97
C SER A 106 -6.62 1.70 -3.62
N THR A 107 -5.82 2.18 -4.57
CA THR A 107 -5.12 3.47 -4.43
C THR A 107 -6.00 4.63 -4.89
N HIS A 108 -5.59 5.86 -4.57
CA HIS A 108 -6.32 7.10 -4.91
C HIS A 108 -6.63 7.26 -6.41
N LYS A 109 -5.85 6.63 -7.28
CA LYS A 109 -6.00 6.68 -8.75
C LYS A 109 -6.63 5.43 -9.36
N HIS A 110 -7.14 4.53 -8.55
CA HIS A 110 -7.77 3.32 -9.02
C HIS A 110 -9.02 3.62 -9.86
N THR A 111 -9.18 2.91 -10.96
CA THR A 111 -10.43 2.80 -11.72
C THR A 111 -10.66 1.35 -12.12
N PRO A 112 -11.90 0.91 -12.41
CA PRO A 112 -12.16 -0.46 -12.86
C PRO A 112 -11.38 -0.85 -14.13
N GLU A 113 -11.17 0.11 -15.04
CA GLU A 113 -10.46 -0.10 -16.30
C GLU A 113 -8.95 -0.15 -16.11
N HIS A 114 -8.45 0.54 -15.08
CA HIS A 114 -7.04 0.61 -14.71
C HIS A 114 -6.88 0.38 -13.21
N PRO A 115 -7.00 -0.86 -12.76
CA PRO A 115 -6.86 -1.21 -11.35
C PRO A 115 -5.49 -0.84 -10.82
N ARG A 116 -5.50 -0.10 -9.71
CA ARG A 116 -4.31 0.24 -8.93
C ARG A 116 -4.53 -0.17 -7.50
N LEU A 117 -3.82 -1.18 -7.07
CA LEU A 117 -4.05 -1.87 -5.81
C LEU A 117 -2.78 -1.83 -4.94
N ARG A 118 -2.98 -1.94 -3.65
CA ARG A 118 -1.91 -2.21 -2.69
C ARG A 118 -2.21 -3.49 -1.96
N MET A 119 -1.22 -4.37 -1.95
CA MET A 119 -1.28 -5.65 -1.29
C MET A 119 -0.38 -5.66 -0.06
N ILE A 120 -0.91 -6.13 1.05
CA ILE A 120 -0.18 -6.34 2.31
C ILE A 120 -0.21 -7.82 2.61
N ILE A 121 0.95 -8.43 2.79
CA ILE A 121 1.10 -9.84 3.14
C ILE A 121 1.86 -9.93 4.46
N PRO A 122 1.27 -10.47 5.54
CA PRO A 122 1.97 -10.65 6.81
C PRO A 122 3.07 -11.67 6.66
N LEU A 123 4.20 -11.44 7.31
CA LEU A 123 5.32 -12.38 7.34
C LEU A 123 5.28 -13.21 8.62
N VAL A 124 5.69 -14.47 8.53
CA VAL A 124 5.78 -15.39 9.68
C VAL A 124 6.84 -14.92 10.68
N ARG A 125 7.89 -14.26 10.21
CA ARG A 125 8.93 -13.62 11.01
C ARG A 125 9.27 -12.24 10.47
N ASP A 126 9.81 -11.40 11.31
CA ASP A 126 10.43 -10.17 10.84
C ASP A 126 11.65 -10.49 9.95
N ILE A 127 11.81 -9.75 8.87
CA ILE A 127 12.96 -9.82 7.98
C ILE A 127 13.74 -8.50 8.00
N THR A 128 15.03 -8.58 7.62
CA THR A 128 15.91 -7.42 7.60
C THR A 128 15.65 -6.51 6.40
N GLU A 129 16.25 -5.32 6.39
CA GLU A 129 16.19 -4.40 5.25
C GLU A 129 16.77 -5.02 3.98
N GLU A 130 17.85 -5.80 4.12
CA GLU A 130 18.56 -6.47 3.02
C GLU A 130 17.79 -7.68 2.47
N GLU A 131 17.07 -8.42 3.32
CA GLU A 131 16.23 -9.55 2.90
C GLU A 131 14.99 -9.08 2.11
N TYR A 132 14.46 -7.91 2.45
CA TYR A 132 13.15 -7.45 1.95
C TYR A 132 13.05 -7.42 0.41
N PRO A 133 14.00 -6.85 -0.35
CA PRO A 133 13.90 -6.81 -1.81
C PRO A 133 13.84 -8.18 -2.46
N ALA A 134 14.59 -9.16 -1.93
CA ALA A 134 14.61 -10.51 -2.47
C ALA A 134 13.29 -11.25 -2.21
N VAL A 135 12.77 -11.19 -0.98
CA VAL A 135 11.50 -11.82 -0.60
C VAL A 135 10.33 -11.17 -1.36
N ALA A 136 10.30 -9.83 -1.45
CA ALA A 136 9.25 -9.11 -2.14
C ALA A 136 9.25 -9.42 -3.65
N ARG A 137 10.41 -9.50 -4.30
CA ARG A 137 10.52 -9.87 -5.72
C ARG A 137 10.13 -11.33 -5.97
N MET A 138 10.45 -12.24 -5.06
CA MET A 138 10.04 -13.63 -5.16
C MET A 138 8.52 -13.76 -5.19
N VAL A 139 7.83 -13.15 -4.25
CA VAL A 139 6.36 -13.15 -4.20
C VAL A 139 5.75 -12.42 -5.40
N ALA A 140 6.30 -11.25 -5.77
CA ALA A 140 5.83 -10.53 -6.95
C ALA A 140 6.00 -11.33 -8.24
N LYS A 141 7.05 -12.17 -8.36
CA LYS A 141 7.27 -13.03 -9.51
C LYS A 141 6.22 -14.15 -9.61
N GLU A 142 5.77 -14.69 -8.49
CA GLU A 142 4.72 -15.71 -8.45
C GLU A 142 3.36 -15.12 -8.86
N ILE A 143 3.06 -13.87 -8.49
CA ILE A 143 1.81 -13.18 -8.81
C ILE A 143 1.83 -12.62 -10.25
N GLY A 144 2.99 -12.10 -10.69
CA GLY A 144 3.21 -11.43 -11.97
C GLY A 144 3.99 -10.14 -11.75
N ILE A 145 5.31 -10.21 -11.91
CA ILE A 145 6.24 -9.12 -11.54
C ILE A 145 5.94 -7.80 -12.27
N ASP A 146 5.45 -7.88 -13.51
CA ASP A 146 5.13 -6.71 -14.35
C ASP A 146 3.90 -5.93 -13.88
N LEU A 147 3.15 -6.44 -12.91
CA LEU A 147 2.01 -5.77 -12.31
C LEU A 147 2.42 -4.70 -11.29
N PHE A 148 3.66 -4.77 -10.77
CA PHE A 148 4.12 -3.99 -9.64
C PHE A 148 5.07 -2.85 -10.03
N ASP A 149 4.97 -1.73 -9.30
CA ASP A 149 5.94 -0.63 -9.37
C ASP A 149 7.29 -1.07 -8.79
N ASP A 150 8.39 -0.81 -9.50
CA ASP A 150 9.74 -1.20 -9.09
C ASP A 150 10.16 -0.66 -7.71
N THR A 151 9.65 0.49 -7.32
CA THR A 151 9.95 1.10 -6.02
C THR A 151 9.28 0.36 -4.86
N THR A 152 8.38 -0.59 -5.14
CA THR A 152 7.75 -1.43 -4.11
C THR A 152 8.75 -2.34 -3.40
N TYR A 153 9.89 -2.62 -4.05
CA TYR A 153 10.94 -3.46 -3.49
C TYR A 153 11.90 -2.72 -2.55
N GLU A 154 11.70 -1.42 -2.35
CA GLU A 154 12.45 -0.66 -1.35
C GLU A 154 11.88 -0.92 0.06
N ALA A 155 12.73 -1.36 0.99
CA ALA A 155 12.29 -1.66 2.35
C ALA A 155 11.68 -0.45 3.09
N CYS A 156 12.08 0.78 2.74
CA CYS A 156 11.54 2.02 3.31
C CYS A 156 10.32 2.57 2.56
N ARG A 157 9.74 1.80 1.59
CA ARG A 157 8.59 2.23 0.79
C ARG A 157 7.40 2.64 1.66
N LEU A 158 6.86 3.83 1.39
CA LEU A 158 5.63 4.34 1.98
C LEU A 158 4.42 3.69 1.33
N MET A 159 3.52 3.19 2.16
CA MET A 159 2.14 2.88 1.80
C MET A 159 1.22 3.97 2.33
N TYR A 160 0.60 4.76 1.44
CA TYR A 160 -0.43 5.72 1.86
C TYR A 160 -1.64 4.99 2.41
N TRP A 161 -2.28 5.57 3.42
CA TRP A 161 -3.60 5.11 3.82
C TRP A 161 -4.58 5.20 2.65
N PRO A 162 -5.63 4.37 2.63
CA PRO A 162 -6.65 4.43 1.58
C PRO A 162 -7.29 5.80 1.47
N SER A 163 -7.32 6.35 0.27
CA SER A 163 -8.02 7.57 -0.04
C SER A 163 -8.65 7.48 -1.43
N THR A 164 -9.77 8.18 -1.62
CA THR A 164 -10.48 8.26 -2.89
C THR A 164 -10.99 9.66 -3.12
N LEU A 165 -11.22 9.99 -4.37
CA LEU A 165 -11.81 11.24 -4.78
C LEU A 165 -13.27 11.35 -4.32
N SER A 166 -13.80 12.56 -4.25
CA SER A 166 -15.20 12.82 -3.93
C SER A 166 -16.12 12.13 -4.91
N LEU A 167 -17.19 11.52 -4.40
CA LEU A 167 -18.18 10.84 -5.22
C LEU A 167 -19.06 11.84 -5.97
N ILE A 168 -18.78 12.01 -7.25
CA ILE A 168 -19.84 12.20 -8.22
C ILE A 168 -19.64 11.10 -9.25
N HIS A 169 -20.37 9.99 -9.12
CA HIS A 169 -20.40 8.83 -10.01
C HIS A 169 -19.22 7.83 -9.93
N ILE A 170 -19.03 7.17 -8.81
CA ILE A 170 -18.32 5.88 -8.80
C ILE A 170 -19.06 4.91 -7.89
N SER A 171 -19.58 3.83 -8.48
CA SER A 171 -19.96 2.63 -7.75
C SER A 171 -18.72 2.08 -7.04
N GLU A 172 -18.80 1.89 -5.75
CA GLU A 172 -17.67 1.48 -4.93
C GLU A 172 -17.16 0.10 -5.32
N PRO A 173 -15.83 -0.07 -5.38
CA PRO A 173 -15.24 -1.31 -4.96
C PRO A 173 -14.17 -1.09 -3.90
N THR A 174 -14.55 -0.90 -2.66
CA THR A 174 -13.68 -1.24 -1.55
C THR A 174 -14.06 -2.65 -1.12
N ARG A 175 -13.61 -3.65 -1.84
CA ARG A 175 -13.59 -5.01 -1.34
C ARG A 175 -12.33 -5.16 -0.49
N LEU A 176 -12.51 -5.22 0.82
CA LEU A 176 -11.60 -5.91 1.71
C LEU A 176 -11.74 -7.39 1.41
N ALA A 177 -10.85 -7.93 0.60
CA ALA A 177 -10.73 -9.37 0.52
C ALA A 177 -9.77 -9.80 1.63
N LEU A 178 -10.30 -10.40 2.66
CA LEU A 178 -9.55 -11.18 3.64
C LEU A 178 -9.53 -12.62 3.12
N ILE A 179 -8.38 -13.09 2.68
CA ILE A 179 -8.15 -14.50 2.41
C ILE A 179 -7.53 -15.10 3.67
N SER A 180 -8.18 -16.08 4.24
CA SER A 180 -7.72 -16.87 5.39
C SER A 180 -7.25 -18.23 4.93
#